data_044edb4b350cd753ade7a94647c69b5d
#
_entry.id   044edb4b350cd753ade7a94647c69b5d
#
_cell.length_a   1.000
_cell.length_b   1.000
_cell.length_c   1.000
_cell.angle_alpha   90.00
_cell.angle_beta   90.00
_cell.angle_gamma   90.00
#
_symmetry.space_group_name_H-M   'P 1'
#
loop_
_entity.id
_entity.type
_entity.pdbx_description
1 polymer ?
#
loop_
_entity_poly.entity_id
_entity_poly.type
_entity_poly.pdbx_seq_one_letter_code
_entity_poly.pdbx_strand_id
1 'polypeptide(L)'
;MVYMPKFGDLCGRVKVCSRTASRDRRSVENKQNFHKYTQNLNFIKIMGCFLTNSSLGRKLVMSISGCFLVLFITFHMSMNVAAIFSADAYNWICAMLGANWYAVAATGVLVAGVLVHFVCAFILTWQNRKARGKVRYAVTVKEKGVDWTSKNMLLLGVIVVLGLALHLSHFWAKMMLQELMGVHNVVLADGSVVSPTNGAAIIQYTFSQWYNVVLYLVWFVALWLHLNHAVWSMFQTAGMANDTWLPRLKLVSKLLSTVIFLGFSVVVVWFYVEHLLATCPCFAQLFDFCK
;
A
#
# COMPACT_ATOMS: atom_id res chain seq x y z
N MET A 1 -25.74 -60.01 -62.08
CA MET A 1 -26.50 -58.78 -61.73
C MET A 1 -25.86 -58.18 -60.49
N VAL A 2 -24.97 -57.23 -60.64
CA VAL A 2 -24.19 -56.58 -59.53
C VAL A 2 -25.00 -55.39 -59.06
N TYR A 3 -25.39 -55.38 -57.78
CA TYR A 3 -26.17 -54.31 -57.15
C TYR A 3 -25.22 -53.16 -56.81
N MET A 4 -25.32 -52.06 -57.56
CA MET A 4 -24.60 -50.81 -57.17
C MET A 4 -25.44 -50.03 -56.15
N PRO A 5 -24.92 -49.69 -54.93
CA PRO A 5 -25.65 -48.86 -53.98
C PRO A 5 -25.71 -47.42 -54.50
N LYS A 6 -26.88 -46.78 -54.35
CA LYS A 6 -27.17 -45.42 -54.78
C LYS A 6 -26.28 -44.39 -54.02
N PHE A 7 -25.75 -43.42 -54.70
CA PHE A 7 -24.84 -42.35 -54.23
C PHE A 7 -25.36 -41.58 -53.01
N GLY A 8 -26.65 -41.67 -52.70
CA GLY A 8 -27.28 -41.01 -51.55
C GLY A 8 -26.94 -41.62 -50.17
N ASP A 9 -26.63 -42.89 -50.12
CA ASP A 9 -26.37 -43.60 -48.83
C ASP A 9 -24.95 -43.36 -48.30
N LEU A 10 -24.00 -43.04 -49.19
CA LEU A 10 -22.63 -42.68 -48.74
C LEU A 10 -22.58 -41.31 -48.12
N CYS A 11 -23.36 -40.34 -48.59
CA CYS A 11 -23.37 -38.97 -48.05
C CYS A 11 -23.98 -38.86 -46.68
N GLY A 12 -24.97 -39.72 -46.35
CA GLY A 12 -25.58 -39.83 -45.02
C GLY A 12 -24.64 -40.41 -43.99
N ARG A 13 -23.85 -41.44 -44.33
CA ARG A 13 -22.85 -42.05 -43.42
C ARG A 13 -21.67 -41.16 -43.10
N VAL A 14 -21.20 -40.33 -44.10
CA VAL A 14 -20.11 -39.37 -43.90
C VAL A 14 -20.57 -38.23 -42.97
N LYS A 15 -21.81 -37.74 -43.10
CA LYS A 15 -22.37 -36.70 -42.20
C LYS A 15 -22.59 -37.19 -40.77
N VAL A 16 -22.98 -38.45 -40.56
CA VAL A 16 -23.14 -39.05 -39.25
C VAL A 16 -21.79 -39.27 -38.58
N CYS A 17 -20.76 -39.71 -39.33
CA CYS A 17 -19.40 -39.90 -38.81
C CYS A 17 -18.73 -38.58 -38.48
N SER A 18 -18.97 -37.51 -39.25
CA SER A 18 -18.42 -36.19 -38.93
C SER A 18 -19.10 -35.54 -37.69
N ARG A 19 -20.40 -35.77 -37.51
CA ARG A 19 -21.13 -35.30 -36.31
C ARG A 19 -20.73 -36.06 -35.02
N THR A 20 -20.49 -37.34 -35.12
CA THR A 20 -20.02 -38.15 -33.95
C THR A 20 -18.58 -37.80 -33.61
N ALA A 21 -17.68 -37.63 -34.59
CA ALA A 21 -16.30 -37.22 -34.37
C ALA A 21 -16.20 -35.77 -33.80
N SER A 22 -17.07 -34.85 -34.21
CA SER A 22 -17.12 -33.49 -33.66
C SER A 22 -17.69 -33.45 -32.24
N ARG A 23 -18.64 -34.33 -31.94
CA ARG A 23 -19.23 -34.49 -30.60
C ARG A 23 -18.23 -35.11 -29.62
N ASP A 24 -17.44 -36.07 -30.10
CA ASP A 24 -16.42 -36.73 -29.31
C ASP A 24 -15.25 -35.79 -29.02
N ARG A 25 -14.78 -34.99 -30.01
CA ARG A 25 -13.77 -33.96 -29.80
C ARG A 25 -14.19 -32.91 -28.78
N ARG A 26 -15.43 -32.43 -28.83
CA ARG A 26 -15.94 -31.48 -27.82
C ARG A 26 -16.01 -32.06 -26.43
N SER A 27 -16.36 -33.34 -26.32
CA SER A 27 -16.43 -34.04 -25.04
C SER A 27 -15.03 -34.25 -24.43
N VAL A 28 -14.03 -34.54 -25.27
CA VAL A 28 -12.62 -34.65 -24.86
C VAL A 28 -12.05 -33.26 -24.46
N GLU A 29 -12.33 -32.24 -25.25
CA GLU A 29 -11.89 -30.87 -24.97
C GLU A 29 -12.53 -30.33 -23.67
N ASN A 30 -13.81 -30.58 -23.43
CA ASN A 30 -14.49 -30.25 -22.19
C ASN A 30 -13.92 -31.01 -20.98
N LYS A 31 -13.55 -32.28 -21.13
CA LYS A 31 -12.89 -33.06 -20.07
C LYS A 31 -11.49 -32.51 -19.78
N GLN A 32 -10.72 -32.16 -20.80
CA GLN A 32 -9.39 -31.55 -20.64
C GLN A 32 -9.49 -30.18 -19.95
N ASN A 33 -10.44 -29.33 -20.37
CA ASN A 33 -10.66 -28.02 -19.75
C ASN A 33 -11.13 -28.16 -18.32
N PHE A 34 -12.03 -29.12 -18.01
CA PHE A 34 -12.45 -29.40 -16.66
C PHE A 34 -11.30 -29.90 -15.78
N HIS A 35 -10.45 -30.79 -16.30
CA HIS A 35 -9.28 -31.30 -15.58
C HIS A 35 -8.25 -30.17 -15.30
N LYS A 36 -8.00 -29.31 -16.27
CA LYS A 36 -7.14 -28.13 -16.12
C LYS A 36 -7.71 -27.14 -15.10
N TYR A 37 -9.03 -26.95 -15.10
CA TYR A 37 -9.72 -26.09 -14.12
C TYR A 37 -9.63 -26.66 -12.70
N THR A 38 -9.82 -27.96 -12.53
CA THR A 38 -9.69 -28.62 -11.21
C THR A 38 -8.25 -28.64 -10.72
N GLN A 39 -7.26 -28.81 -11.60
CA GLN A 39 -5.85 -28.70 -11.23
C GLN A 39 -5.50 -27.27 -10.77
N ASN A 40 -5.98 -26.24 -11.46
CA ASN A 40 -5.77 -24.85 -11.08
C ASN A 40 -6.45 -24.53 -9.73
N LEU A 41 -7.66 -25.03 -9.48
CA LEU A 41 -8.35 -24.88 -8.18
C LEU A 41 -7.58 -25.55 -7.04
N ASN A 42 -7.04 -26.76 -7.27
CA ASN A 42 -6.24 -27.45 -6.28
C ASN A 42 -4.92 -26.73 -6.01
N PHE A 43 -4.27 -26.21 -7.03
CA PHE A 43 -3.04 -25.40 -6.91
C PHE A 43 -3.31 -24.13 -6.11
N ILE A 44 -4.37 -23.38 -6.41
CA ILE A 44 -4.77 -22.18 -5.67
C ILE A 44 -5.08 -22.52 -4.19
N LYS A 45 -5.76 -23.64 -3.93
CA LYS A 45 -6.07 -24.10 -2.59
C LYS A 45 -4.82 -24.50 -1.80
N ILE A 46 -3.88 -25.20 -2.45
CA ILE A 46 -2.59 -25.57 -1.85
C ILE A 46 -1.74 -24.32 -1.57
N MET A 47 -1.66 -23.37 -2.53
CA MET A 47 -0.98 -22.11 -2.32
C MET A 47 -1.60 -21.28 -1.20
N GLY A 48 -2.94 -21.17 -1.17
CA GLY A 48 -3.65 -20.49 -0.10
C GLY A 48 -3.36 -21.12 1.28
N CYS A 49 -3.39 -22.44 1.36
CA CYS A 49 -3.06 -23.18 2.59
C CYS A 49 -1.58 -22.96 3.01
N PHE A 50 -0.64 -22.96 2.06
CA PHE A 50 0.78 -22.68 2.34
C PHE A 50 0.96 -21.25 2.85
N LEU A 51 0.37 -20.25 2.20
CA LEU A 51 0.52 -18.84 2.56
C LEU A 51 -0.10 -18.52 3.93
N THR A 52 -1.21 -19.16 4.30
CA THR A 52 -1.91 -18.86 5.55
C THR A 52 -1.45 -19.73 6.73
N ASN A 53 -1.11 -20.99 6.51
CA ASN A 53 -0.82 -21.95 7.59
C ASN A 53 0.68 -22.13 7.86
N SER A 54 1.57 -21.88 6.86
CA SER A 54 3.00 -21.98 7.11
C SER A 54 3.56 -20.68 7.73
N SER A 55 4.55 -20.81 8.61
CA SER A 55 5.23 -19.65 9.20
C SER A 55 5.99 -18.82 8.15
N LEU A 56 6.53 -19.49 7.14
CA LEU A 56 7.24 -18.86 6.01
C LEU A 56 6.25 -18.12 5.10
N GLY A 57 5.10 -18.74 4.78
CA GLY A 57 4.07 -18.13 3.95
C GLY A 57 3.55 -16.82 4.54
N ARG A 58 3.24 -16.79 5.85
CA ARG A 58 2.82 -15.55 6.53
C ARG A 58 3.87 -14.44 6.49
N LYS A 59 5.16 -14.79 6.67
CA LYS A 59 6.26 -13.84 6.54
C LYS A 59 6.38 -13.30 5.12
N LEU A 60 6.18 -14.16 4.11
CA LEU A 60 6.19 -13.75 2.70
C LEU A 60 5.04 -12.79 2.38
N VAL A 61 3.82 -13.09 2.82
CA VAL A 61 2.66 -12.19 2.65
C VAL A 61 2.92 -10.84 3.32
N MET A 62 3.50 -10.85 4.52
CA MET A 62 3.92 -9.63 5.24
C MET A 62 4.93 -8.81 4.44
N SER A 63 5.93 -9.46 3.84
CA SER A 63 6.96 -8.80 3.03
C SER A 63 6.40 -8.23 1.73
N ILE A 64 5.54 -8.96 1.02
CA ILE A 64 4.92 -8.51 -0.23
C ILE A 64 3.99 -7.32 0.03
N SER A 65 3.12 -7.42 1.04
CA SER A 65 2.25 -6.30 1.42
C SER A 65 3.05 -5.08 1.88
N GLY A 66 4.13 -5.28 2.64
CA GLY A 66 5.03 -4.20 3.04
C GLY A 66 5.72 -3.54 1.85
N CYS A 67 6.21 -4.31 0.87
CA CYS A 67 6.81 -3.79 -0.36
C CYS A 67 5.80 -2.92 -1.15
N PHE A 68 4.58 -3.40 -1.31
CA PHE A 68 3.51 -2.66 -1.96
C PHE A 68 3.24 -1.31 -1.25
N LEU A 69 3.17 -1.30 0.08
CA LEU A 69 2.97 -0.07 0.86
C LEU A 69 4.16 0.89 0.76
N VAL A 70 5.41 0.39 0.72
CA VAL A 70 6.62 1.23 0.53
C VAL A 70 6.60 1.90 -0.85
N LEU A 71 6.21 1.18 -1.90
CA LEU A 71 6.06 1.76 -3.24
C LEU A 71 4.99 2.84 -3.25
N PHE A 72 3.83 2.57 -2.65
CA PHE A 72 2.76 3.55 -2.55
C PHE A 72 3.19 4.81 -1.78
N ILE A 73 3.81 4.67 -0.58
CA ILE A 73 4.19 5.83 0.24
C ILE A 73 5.27 6.68 -0.45
N THR A 74 6.17 6.05 -1.22
CA THR A 74 7.18 6.76 -2.01
C THR A 74 6.51 7.59 -3.12
N PHE A 75 5.59 6.99 -3.87
CA PHE A 75 4.80 7.69 -4.87
C PHE A 75 3.95 8.81 -4.24
N HIS A 76 3.27 8.53 -3.14
CA HIS A 76 2.44 9.49 -2.42
C HIS A 76 3.26 10.70 -1.93
N MET A 77 4.44 10.47 -1.36
CA MET A 77 5.37 11.54 -0.98
C MET A 77 5.75 12.41 -2.18
N SER A 78 6.12 11.79 -3.31
CA SER A 78 6.53 12.51 -4.51
C SER A 78 5.41 13.42 -5.06
N MET A 79 4.15 12.94 -5.02
CA MET A 79 2.99 13.76 -5.41
C MET A 79 2.77 14.93 -4.46
N ASN A 80 2.93 14.73 -3.15
CA ASN A 80 2.76 15.82 -2.17
C ASN A 80 3.86 16.88 -2.26
N VAL A 81 5.09 16.51 -2.61
CA VAL A 81 6.19 17.46 -2.84
C VAL A 81 5.86 18.41 -4.00
N ALA A 82 5.09 17.99 -5.00
CA ALA A 82 4.64 18.86 -6.09
C ALA A 82 3.85 20.09 -5.60
N ALA A 83 3.15 19.99 -4.45
CA ALA A 83 2.41 21.09 -3.87
C ALA A 83 3.29 22.29 -3.48
N ILE A 84 4.58 22.08 -3.18
CA ILE A 84 5.54 23.14 -2.86
C ILE A 84 5.86 23.98 -4.10
N PHE A 85 5.88 23.36 -5.28
CA PHE A 85 6.29 24.02 -6.51
C PHE A 85 5.13 24.70 -7.23
N SER A 86 3.93 24.10 -7.20
CA SER A 86 2.74 24.63 -7.86
C SER A 86 1.46 24.08 -7.24
N ALA A 87 0.64 24.98 -6.69
CA ALA A 87 -0.69 24.65 -6.19
C ALA A 87 -1.59 24.13 -7.32
N ASP A 88 -1.51 24.70 -8.52
CA ASP A 88 -2.33 24.29 -9.67
C ASP A 88 -1.97 22.88 -10.14
N ALA A 89 -0.67 22.57 -10.24
CA ALA A 89 -0.21 21.22 -10.59
C ALA A 89 -0.65 20.18 -9.54
N TYR A 90 -0.58 20.53 -8.27
CA TYR A 90 -1.05 19.66 -7.19
C TYR A 90 -2.56 19.46 -7.23
N ASN A 91 -3.35 20.52 -7.44
CA ASN A 91 -4.80 20.43 -7.57
C ASN A 91 -5.22 19.61 -8.79
N TRP A 92 -4.46 19.70 -9.90
CA TRP A 92 -4.66 18.83 -11.06
C TRP A 92 -4.42 17.36 -10.71
N ILE A 93 -3.35 17.04 -9.95
CA ILE A 93 -3.10 15.68 -9.43
C ILE A 93 -4.26 15.22 -8.54
N CYS A 94 -4.74 16.08 -7.63
CA CYS A 94 -5.88 15.77 -6.76
C CYS A 94 -7.15 15.46 -7.55
N ALA A 95 -7.46 16.25 -8.58
CA ALA A 95 -8.60 16.01 -9.45
C ALA A 95 -8.46 14.72 -10.26
N MET A 96 -7.25 14.39 -10.73
CA MET A 96 -6.96 13.12 -11.43
C MET A 96 -7.12 11.91 -10.51
N LEU A 97 -6.69 12.01 -9.25
CA LEU A 97 -6.72 10.93 -8.26
C LEU A 97 -7.94 11.00 -7.31
N GLY A 98 -8.93 11.85 -7.59
CA GLY A 98 -10.16 12.00 -6.81
C GLY A 98 -11.14 10.84 -7.01
N ALA A 99 -12.44 11.12 -7.16
CA ALA A 99 -13.49 10.10 -7.25
C ALA A 99 -13.58 9.39 -8.62
N ASN A 100 -12.53 9.40 -9.43
CA ASN A 100 -12.46 8.64 -10.66
C ASN A 100 -12.45 7.13 -10.39
N TRP A 101 -13.08 6.34 -11.26
CA TRP A 101 -13.25 4.89 -11.07
C TRP A 101 -11.94 4.15 -10.81
N TYR A 102 -10.85 4.50 -11.51
CA TYR A 102 -9.53 3.88 -11.33
C TYR A 102 -8.89 4.27 -9.99
N ALA A 103 -9.08 5.51 -9.53
CA ALA A 103 -8.56 5.98 -8.25
C ALA A 103 -9.32 5.33 -7.09
N VAL A 104 -10.64 5.16 -7.20
CA VAL A 104 -11.47 4.42 -6.24
C VAL A 104 -11.03 2.96 -6.17
N ALA A 105 -10.83 2.30 -7.32
CA ALA A 105 -10.34 0.93 -7.36
C ALA A 105 -8.94 0.81 -6.74
N ALA A 106 -8.01 1.72 -7.07
CA ALA A 106 -6.67 1.76 -6.48
C ALA A 106 -6.71 1.97 -4.96
N THR A 107 -7.59 2.85 -4.47
CA THR A 107 -7.82 3.06 -3.03
C THR A 107 -8.35 1.80 -2.35
N GLY A 108 -9.26 1.07 -2.99
CA GLY A 108 -9.76 -0.22 -2.50
C GLY A 108 -8.63 -1.26 -2.37
N VAL A 109 -7.75 -1.36 -3.37
CA VAL A 109 -6.57 -2.23 -3.33
C VAL A 109 -5.61 -1.81 -2.23
N LEU A 110 -5.40 -0.50 -2.05
CA LEU A 110 -4.56 0.04 -0.98
C LEU A 110 -5.10 -0.30 0.41
N VAL A 111 -6.39 -0.10 0.64
CA VAL A 111 -7.06 -0.47 1.90
C VAL A 111 -6.91 -1.97 2.17
N ALA A 112 -7.14 -2.81 1.18
CA ALA A 112 -6.92 -4.26 1.30
C ALA A 112 -5.46 -4.58 1.66
N GLY A 113 -4.48 -3.93 1.01
CA GLY A 113 -3.06 -4.07 1.31
C GLY A 113 -2.70 -3.69 2.75
N VAL A 114 -3.22 -2.57 3.24
CA VAL A 114 -3.04 -2.11 4.63
C VAL A 114 -3.64 -3.12 5.62
N LEU A 115 -4.86 -3.59 5.37
CA LEU A 115 -5.53 -4.57 6.23
C LEU A 115 -4.77 -5.89 6.29
N VAL A 116 -4.34 -6.43 5.14
CA VAL A 116 -3.54 -7.66 5.06
C VAL A 116 -2.24 -7.48 5.84
N HIS A 117 -1.52 -6.36 5.63
CA HIS A 117 -0.28 -6.07 6.33
C HIS A 117 -0.48 -6.01 7.84
N PHE A 118 -1.49 -5.27 8.30
CA PHE A 118 -1.80 -5.11 9.73
C PHE A 118 -2.20 -6.44 10.39
N VAL A 119 -3.11 -7.20 9.78
CA VAL A 119 -3.56 -8.50 10.30
C VAL A 119 -2.41 -9.49 10.37
N CYS A 120 -1.57 -9.57 9.32
CA CYS A 120 -0.40 -10.43 9.32
C CYS A 120 0.61 -10.02 10.41
N ALA A 121 0.83 -8.72 10.62
CA ALA A 121 1.71 -8.20 11.68
C ALA A 121 1.22 -8.61 13.06
N PHE A 122 -0.09 -8.49 13.31
CA PHE A 122 -0.70 -8.88 14.58
C PHE A 122 -0.59 -10.39 14.82
N ILE A 123 -0.95 -11.21 13.83
CA ILE A 123 -0.87 -12.67 13.92
C ILE A 123 0.57 -13.13 14.19
N LEU A 124 1.55 -12.63 13.44
CA LEU A 124 2.96 -12.97 13.61
C LEU A 124 3.47 -12.55 15.00
N THR A 125 3.09 -11.37 15.46
CA THR A 125 3.49 -10.90 16.80
C THR A 125 2.88 -11.76 17.91
N TRP A 126 1.60 -12.11 17.80
CA TRP A 126 0.92 -13.00 18.75
C TRP A 126 1.61 -14.37 18.81
N GLN A 127 1.87 -14.98 17.65
CA GLN A 127 2.55 -16.28 17.58
C GLN A 127 3.95 -16.24 18.18
N ASN A 128 4.73 -15.19 17.88
CA ASN A 128 6.05 -15.01 18.44
C ASN A 128 6.02 -14.83 19.97
N ARG A 129 5.03 -14.10 20.50
CA ARG A 129 4.84 -13.96 21.94
C ARG A 129 4.43 -15.28 22.60
N LYS A 130 3.52 -16.03 21.96
CA LYS A 130 3.08 -17.34 22.43
C LYS A 130 4.23 -18.36 22.45
N ALA A 131 5.06 -18.39 21.40
CA ALA A 131 6.22 -19.26 21.27
C ALA A 131 7.30 -18.97 22.32
N ARG A 132 7.47 -17.69 22.70
CA ARG A 132 8.45 -17.28 23.72
C ARG A 132 8.10 -17.78 25.12
N GLY A 133 6.81 -18.01 25.41
CA GLY A 133 6.33 -18.45 26.73
C GLY A 133 6.44 -17.39 27.82
N LYS A 134 6.11 -17.79 29.06
CA LYS A 134 6.11 -16.93 30.25
C LYS A 134 7.47 -16.93 30.98
N VAL A 135 8.28 -17.95 30.77
CA VAL A 135 9.57 -18.13 31.48
C VAL A 135 10.62 -17.29 30.77
N ARG A 136 11.21 -16.33 31.47
CA ARG A 136 12.37 -15.59 30.98
C ARG A 136 13.61 -16.49 31.00
N TYR A 137 14.45 -16.40 29.97
CA TYR A 137 15.74 -17.07 29.98
C TYR A 137 16.58 -16.58 31.16
N ALA A 138 17.21 -17.51 31.92
CA ALA A 138 18.07 -17.21 33.06
C ALA A 138 19.29 -16.37 32.67
N VAL A 139 19.75 -16.48 31.41
CA VAL A 139 20.83 -15.69 30.84
C VAL A 139 20.29 -14.89 29.65
N THR A 140 20.17 -13.58 29.83
CA THR A 140 19.85 -12.64 28.72
C THR A 140 21.15 -12.13 28.11
N VAL A 141 21.68 -12.83 27.13
CA VAL A 141 22.74 -12.29 26.30
C VAL A 141 22.13 -11.24 25.39
N LYS A 142 22.62 -9.99 25.46
CA LYS A 142 22.28 -8.96 24.48
C LYS A 142 22.87 -9.41 23.13
N GLU A 143 22.04 -9.95 22.23
CA GLU A 143 22.48 -10.27 20.89
C GLU A 143 23.00 -8.99 20.21
N LYS A 144 24.30 -9.02 19.86
CA LYS A 144 24.91 -7.97 19.06
C LYS A 144 24.22 -7.96 17.70
N GLY A 145 23.47 -6.90 17.41
CA GLY A 145 22.83 -6.71 16.07
C GLY A 145 21.31 -6.66 16.04
N VAL A 146 20.61 -6.83 17.18
CA VAL A 146 19.17 -6.60 17.25
C VAL A 146 18.87 -5.14 17.54
N ASP A 147 18.49 -4.38 16.51
CA ASP A 147 18.17 -2.96 16.61
C ASP A 147 16.96 -2.71 17.53
N TRP A 148 16.92 -1.56 18.19
CA TRP A 148 15.79 -1.12 19.02
C TRP A 148 14.46 -1.13 18.23
N THR A 149 14.48 -0.71 16.97
CA THR A 149 13.34 -0.71 16.06
C THR A 149 12.75 -2.10 15.87
N SER A 150 13.60 -3.14 15.71
CA SER A 150 13.17 -4.53 15.59
C SER A 150 12.37 -5.01 16.83
N LYS A 151 12.79 -4.61 18.03
CA LYS A 151 12.10 -4.98 19.28
C LYS A 151 10.77 -4.28 19.46
N ASN A 152 10.62 -3.07 18.91
CA ASN A 152 9.47 -2.19 19.10
C ASN A 152 8.60 -2.05 17.84
N MET A 153 8.75 -2.94 16.85
CA MET A 153 8.02 -2.86 15.57
C MET A 153 6.50 -2.83 15.73
N LEU A 154 5.95 -3.57 16.70
CA LEU A 154 4.52 -3.53 16.98
C LEU A 154 4.07 -2.16 17.48
N LEU A 155 4.82 -1.56 18.42
CA LEU A 155 4.52 -0.21 18.93
C LEU A 155 4.60 0.82 17.82
N LEU A 156 5.67 0.79 17.01
CA LEU A 156 5.83 1.67 15.85
C LEU A 156 4.67 1.48 14.85
N GLY A 157 4.29 0.24 14.58
CA GLY A 157 3.16 -0.08 13.69
C GLY A 157 1.83 0.48 14.21
N VAL A 158 1.57 0.41 15.52
CA VAL A 158 0.36 1.00 16.13
C VAL A 158 0.38 2.53 16.00
N ILE A 159 1.51 3.18 16.25
CA ILE A 159 1.62 4.65 16.07
C ILE A 159 1.41 5.02 14.59
N VAL A 160 1.95 4.24 13.66
CA VAL A 160 1.73 4.47 12.22
C VAL A 160 0.25 4.35 11.86
N VAL A 161 -0.48 3.36 12.39
CA VAL A 161 -1.93 3.20 12.15
C VAL A 161 -2.74 4.34 12.77
N LEU A 162 -2.39 4.82 13.96
CA LEU A 162 -3.05 5.97 14.59
C LEU A 162 -2.84 7.25 13.77
N GLY A 163 -1.61 7.49 13.31
CA GLY A 163 -1.32 8.61 12.42
C GLY A 163 -2.01 8.49 11.06
N LEU A 164 -2.14 7.27 10.53
CA LEU A 164 -2.92 7.03 9.32
C LEU A 164 -4.41 7.36 9.52
N ALA A 165 -5.00 7.01 10.66
CA ALA A 165 -6.39 7.36 10.98
C ALA A 165 -6.57 8.89 11.05
N LEU A 166 -5.63 9.61 11.68
CA LEU A 166 -5.59 11.07 11.68
C LEU A 166 -5.49 11.64 10.26
N HIS A 167 -4.58 11.09 9.45
CA HIS A 167 -4.40 11.50 8.06
C HIS A 167 -5.67 11.29 7.21
N LEU A 168 -6.32 10.14 7.34
CA LEU A 168 -7.58 9.86 6.63
C LEU A 168 -8.68 10.84 7.03
N SER A 169 -8.78 11.23 8.30
CA SER A 169 -9.76 12.21 8.77
C SER A 169 -9.48 13.63 8.25
N HIS A 170 -8.22 14.02 8.10
CA HIS A 170 -7.85 15.35 7.65
C HIS A 170 -7.93 15.51 6.13
N PHE A 171 -7.59 14.48 5.37
CA PHE A 171 -7.49 14.55 3.90
C PHE A 171 -8.51 13.68 3.19
N TRP A 172 -8.47 12.36 3.35
CA TRP A 172 -9.35 11.47 2.61
C TRP A 172 -10.83 11.75 2.85
N ALA A 173 -11.22 12.02 4.10
CA ALA A 173 -12.58 12.31 4.47
C ALA A 173 -13.08 13.68 3.96
N LYS A 174 -12.18 14.64 3.70
CA LYS A 174 -12.52 15.97 3.17
C LYS A 174 -12.39 16.06 1.65
N MET A 175 -11.68 15.14 1.03
CA MET A 175 -11.43 15.09 -0.40
C MET A 175 -12.25 13.96 -1.04
N MET A 176 -11.67 12.78 -1.21
CA MET A 176 -12.25 11.67 -1.96
C MET A 176 -13.61 11.22 -1.42
N LEU A 177 -13.82 11.17 -0.11
CA LEU A 177 -15.11 10.78 0.47
C LEU A 177 -16.20 11.79 0.12
N GLN A 178 -15.90 13.10 0.16
CA GLN A 178 -16.88 14.14 -0.21
C GLN A 178 -17.23 14.08 -1.69
N GLU A 179 -16.26 13.88 -2.56
CA GLU A 179 -16.51 13.68 -3.98
C GLU A 179 -17.37 12.44 -4.26
N LEU A 180 -17.12 11.31 -3.57
CA LEU A 180 -17.93 10.10 -3.69
C LEU A 180 -19.38 10.30 -3.21
N MET A 181 -19.60 11.21 -2.26
CA MET A 181 -20.93 11.61 -1.79
C MET A 181 -21.59 12.68 -2.68
N GLY A 182 -20.92 13.14 -3.75
CA GLY A 182 -21.42 14.19 -4.63
C GLY A 182 -21.40 15.58 -4.02
N VAL A 183 -20.60 15.80 -2.96
CA VAL A 183 -20.44 17.10 -2.32
C VAL A 183 -19.42 17.93 -3.09
N HIS A 184 -19.82 19.09 -3.60
CA HIS A 184 -18.98 19.97 -4.38
C HIS A 184 -18.20 21.01 -3.56
N ASN A 185 -18.67 21.28 -2.35
CA ASN A 185 -18.09 22.29 -1.46
C ASN A 185 -17.99 21.75 -0.04
N VAL A 186 -16.82 21.80 0.55
CA VAL A 186 -16.54 21.42 1.94
C VAL A 186 -16.34 22.68 2.75
N VAL A 187 -17.05 22.80 3.87
CA VAL A 187 -16.85 23.89 4.83
C VAL A 187 -15.79 23.45 5.82
N LEU A 188 -14.69 24.22 5.90
CA LEU A 188 -13.63 24.01 6.87
C LEU A 188 -14.01 24.65 8.22
N ALA A 189 -13.30 24.31 9.30
CA ALA A 189 -13.67 24.80 10.63
C ALA A 189 -13.45 26.32 10.83
N ASP A 190 -12.68 26.95 9.95
CA ASP A 190 -12.52 28.41 9.90
C ASP A 190 -13.66 29.12 9.13
N GLY A 191 -14.64 28.37 8.64
CA GLY A 191 -15.76 28.89 7.83
C GLY A 191 -15.45 29.03 6.34
N SER A 192 -14.22 28.76 5.89
CA SER A 192 -13.86 28.80 4.47
C SER A 192 -14.53 27.65 3.71
N VAL A 193 -14.95 27.92 2.47
CA VAL A 193 -15.60 26.95 1.59
C VAL A 193 -14.64 26.59 0.46
N VAL A 194 -14.26 25.33 0.36
CA VAL A 194 -13.31 24.84 -0.64
C VAL A 194 -13.86 23.64 -1.40
N SER A 195 -13.45 23.49 -2.67
CA SER A 195 -13.73 22.26 -3.42
C SER A 195 -12.97 21.08 -2.84
N PRO A 196 -13.54 19.86 -2.77
CA PRO A 196 -12.81 18.64 -2.39
C PRO A 196 -11.60 18.35 -3.25
N THR A 197 -11.57 18.84 -4.50
CA THR A 197 -10.43 18.70 -5.43
C THR A 197 -9.33 19.74 -5.21
N ASN A 198 -9.57 20.77 -4.41
CA ASN A 198 -8.57 21.78 -4.07
C ASN A 198 -7.69 21.29 -2.90
N GLY A 199 -6.79 20.35 -3.22
CA GLY A 199 -5.90 19.74 -2.24
C GLY A 199 -4.91 20.73 -1.63
N ALA A 200 -4.46 21.73 -2.38
CA ALA A 200 -3.55 22.76 -1.88
C ALA A 200 -4.18 23.58 -0.76
N ALA A 201 -5.44 24.01 -0.90
CA ALA A 201 -6.15 24.72 0.15
C ALA A 201 -6.37 23.86 1.41
N ILE A 202 -6.67 22.56 1.23
CA ILE A 202 -6.86 21.62 2.34
C ILE A 202 -5.55 21.37 3.10
N ILE A 203 -4.40 21.25 2.39
CA ILE A 203 -3.08 21.15 3.01
C ILE A 203 -2.76 22.44 3.78
N GLN A 204 -2.94 23.60 3.16
CA GLN A 204 -2.72 24.91 3.77
C GLN A 204 -3.52 25.06 5.07
N TYR A 205 -4.83 24.78 5.01
CA TYR A 205 -5.70 24.80 6.18
C TYR A 205 -5.23 23.84 7.28
N THR A 206 -4.88 22.59 6.91
CA THR A 206 -4.50 21.56 7.89
C THR A 206 -3.21 21.92 8.62
N PHE A 207 -2.22 22.47 7.90
CA PHE A 207 -0.91 22.82 8.46
C PHE A 207 -0.78 24.29 8.87
N SER A 208 -1.82 25.10 8.75
CA SER A 208 -1.90 26.39 9.46
C SER A 208 -1.97 26.21 10.98
N GLN A 209 -2.43 25.04 11.44
CA GLN A 209 -2.58 24.71 12.86
C GLN A 209 -1.29 24.08 13.40
N TRP A 210 -0.59 24.77 14.31
CA TRP A 210 0.69 24.32 14.86
C TRP A 210 0.65 22.90 15.50
N TYR A 211 -0.47 22.55 16.13
CA TYR A 211 -0.62 21.23 16.76
C TYR A 211 -0.68 20.10 15.71
N ASN A 212 -1.26 20.33 14.55
CA ASN A 212 -1.24 19.38 13.45
C ASN A 212 0.20 19.18 12.94
N VAL A 213 0.95 20.26 12.79
CA VAL A 213 2.37 20.20 12.38
C VAL A 213 3.16 19.30 13.32
N VAL A 214 3.05 19.51 14.64
CA VAL A 214 3.74 18.70 15.65
C VAL A 214 3.30 17.23 15.59
N LEU A 215 1.98 16.96 15.52
CA LEU A 215 1.45 15.60 15.44
C LEU A 215 1.97 14.86 14.20
N TYR A 216 1.97 15.50 13.03
CA TYR A 216 2.46 14.89 11.80
C TYR A 216 3.98 14.66 11.82
N LEU A 217 4.77 15.59 12.35
CA LEU A 217 6.22 15.40 12.47
C LEU A 217 6.56 14.23 13.41
N VAL A 218 5.87 14.11 14.55
CA VAL A 218 6.04 12.97 15.46
C VAL A 218 5.63 11.66 14.77
N TRP A 219 4.53 11.68 14.01
CA TRP A 219 4.10 10.52 13.24
C TRP A 219 5.12 10.12 12.17
N PHE A 220 5.69 11.09 11.46
CA PHE A 220 6.72 10.84 10.45
C PHE A 220 8.01 10.25 11.04
N VAL A 221 8.39 10.63 12.26
CA VAL A 221 9.51 9.98 12.98
C VAL A 221 9.20 8.50 13.23
N ALA A 222 7.99 8.18 13.69
CA ALA A 222 7.58 6.79 13.89
C ALA A 222 7.55 6.00 12.57
N LEU A 223 7.05 6.62 11.50
CA LEU A 223 7.04 6.04 10.16
C LEU A 223 8.49 5.81 9.65
N TRP A 224 9.38 6.77 9.83
CA TRP A 224 10.80 6.65 9.48
C TRP A 224 11.47 5.47 10.17
N LEU A 225 11.27 5.32 11.48
CA LEU A 225 11.81 4.22 12.27
C LEU A 225 11.20 2.88 11.80
N HIS A 226 9.90 2.86 11.51
CA HIS A 226 9.19 1.68 10.99
C HIS A 226 9.74 1.26 9.63
N LEU A 227 9.86 2.17 8.67
CA LEU A 227 10.37 1.92 7.32
C LEU A 227 11.85 1.52 7.34
N ASN A 228 12.67 2.16 8.18
CA ASN A 228 14.10 1.87 8.28
C ASN A 228 14.36 0.40 8.66
N HIS A 229 13.50 -0.20 9.49
CA HIS A 229 13.58 -1.63 9.78
C HIS A 229 12.86 -2.47 8.71
N ALA A 230 11.68 -2.06 8.25
CA ALA A 230 10.83 -2.85 7.39
C ALA A 230 11.47 -3.15 6.02
N VAL A 231 12.10 -2.14 5.39
CA VAL A 231 12.61 -2.26 4.02
C VAL A 231 13.71 -3.32 3.90
N TRP A 232 14.71 -3.34 4.77
CA TRP A 232 15.74 -4.39 4.69
C TRP A 232 15.23 -5.76 5.18
N SER A 233 14.29 -5.76 6.14
CA SER A 233 13.74 -7.00 6.72
C SER A 233 12.89 -7.79 5.71
N MET A 234 12.20 -7.12 4.77
CA MET A 234 11.45 -7.82 3.73
C MET A 234 12.39 -8.60 2.77
N PHE A 235 13.56 -8.05 2.44
CA PHE A 235 14.57 -8.75 1.63
C PHE A 235 15.21 -9.91 2.38
N GLN A 236 15.34 -9.81 3.70
CA GLN A 236 15.79 -10.94 4.52
C GLN A 236 14.82 -12.12 4.42
N THR A 237 13.52 -11.86 4.41
CA THR A 237 12.50 -12.91 4.24
C THR A 237 12.60 -13.57 2.85
N ALA A 238 13.00 -12.82 1.83
CA ALA A 238 13.23 -13.33 0.48
C ALA A 238 14.57 -14.10 0.32
N GLY A 239 15.36 -14.29 1.40
CA GLY A 239 16.63 -15.02 1.35
C GLY A 239 17.84 -14.20 0.87
N MET A 240 17.69 -12.88 0.71
CA MET A 240 18.77 -12.00 0.20
C MET A 240 19.71 -11.50 1.31
N ALA A 241 19.51 -11.90 2.58
CA ALA A 241 20.33 -11.47 3.70
C ALA A 241 21.56 -12.38 3.86
N ASN A 242 22.63 -12.07 3.15
CA ASN A 242 23.96 -12.64 3.37
C ASN A 242 24.92 -11.54 3.85
N ASP A 243 26.14 -11.92 4.22
CA ASP A 243 27.15 -11.01 4.79
C ASP A 243 27.50 -9.83 3.85
N THR A 244 27.37 -10.03 2.54
CA THR A 244 27.66 -9.00 1.53
C THR A 244 26.46 -8.07 1.31
N TRP A 245 25.24 -8.61 1.24
CA TRP A 245 24.05 -7.84 0.88
C TRP A 245 23.36 -7.17 2.09
N LEU A 246 23.40 -7.78 3.27
CA LEU A 246 22.73 -7.26 4.45
C LEU A 246 23.16 -5.82 4.82
N PRO A 247 24.47 -5.46 4.83
CA PRO A 247 24.88 -4.08 5.09
C PRO A 247 24.39 -3.11 4.03
N ARG A 248 24.39 -3.51 2.75
CA ARG A 248 23.91 -2.69 1.63
C ARG A 248 22.39 -2.46 1.72
N LEU A 249 21.63 -3.50 2.02
CA LEU A 249 20.17 -3.40 2.21
C LEU A 249 19.81 -2.49 3.38
N LYS A 250 20.56 -2.55 4.48
CA LYS A 250 20.39 -1.63 5.62
C LYS A 250 20.67 -0.18 5.22
N LEU A 251 21.71 0.07 4.41
CA LEU A 251 22.01 1.40 3.90
C LEU A 251 20.89 1.92 2.99
N VAL A 252 20.47 1.12 2.02
CA VAL A 252 19.35 1.48 1.11
C VAL A 252 18.07 1.76 1.90
N SER A 253 17.75 0.92 2.90
CA SER A 253 16.61 1.12 3.78
C SER A 253 16.69 2.46 4.51
N LYS A 254 17.84 2.80 5.07
CA LYS A 254 18.07 4.06 5.76
C LYS A 254 17.94 5.26 4.82
N LEU A 255 18.53 5.19 3.63
CA LEU A 255 18.45 6.26 2.64
C LEU A 255 17.00 6.48 2.18
N LEU A 256 16.31 5.42 1.76
CA LEU A 256 14.93 5.50 1.29
C LEU A 256 13.98 6.03 2.37
N SER A 257 14.05 5.49 3.58
CA SER A 257 13.22 5.96 4.69
C SER A 257 13.50 7.41 5.07
N THR A 258 14.77 7.86 4.98
CA THR A 258 15.14 9.25 5.26
C THR A 258 14.62 10.19 4.17
N VAL A 259 14.71 9.82 2.89
CA VAL A 259 14.14 10.61 1.79
C VAL A 259 12.63 10.77 1.96
N ILE A 260 11.91 9.69 2.28
CA ILE A 260 10.47 9.75 2.53
C ILE A 260 10.13 10.66 3.71
N PHE A 261 10.88 10.51 4.82
CA PHE A 261 10.70 11.33 6.02
C PHE A 261 10.93 12.82 5.72
N LEU A 262 12.04 13.15 5.05
CA LEU A 262 12.36 14.54 4.71
C LEU A 262 11.36 15.12 3.72
N GLY A 263 10.95 14.36 2.70
CA GLY A 263 9.97 14.80 1.72
C GLY A 263 8.65 15.23 2.37
N PHE A 264 8.07 14.39 3.21
CA PHE A 264 6.86 14.78 3.94
C PHE A 264 7.07 15.90 4.96
N SER A 265 8.20 15.90 5.68
CA SER A 265 8.48 16.93 6.68
C SER A 265 8.63 18.30 6.05
N VAL A 266 9.29 18.37 4.88
CA VAL A 266 9.44 19.63 4.13
C VAL A 266 8.08 20.17 3.70
N VAL A 267 7.16 19.32 3.20
CA VAL A 267 5.80 19.74 2.84
C VAL A 267 5.09 20.38 4.04
N VAL A 268 5.08 19.70 5.19
CA VAL A 268 4.38 20.18 6.40
C VAL A 268 4.96 21.50 6.90
N VAL A 269 6.29 21.58 6.97
CA VAL A 269 6.98 22.79 7.44
C VAL A 269 6.80 23.94 6.46
N TRP A 270 6.84 23.67 5.15
CA TRP A 270 6.65 24.69 4.11
C TRP A 270 5.30 25.41 4.26
N PHE A 271 4.19 24.66 4.29
CA PHE A 271 2.85 25.24 4.41
C PHE A 271 2.63 25.95 5.76
N TYR A 272 3.28 25.48 6.82
CA TYR A 272 3.22 26.20 8.11
C TYR A 272 3.98 27.51 8.08
N VAL A 273 5.20 27.53 7.51
CA VAL A 273 6.00 28.76 7.36
C VAL A 273 5.30 29.76 6.45
N GLU A 274 4.72 29.30 5.33
CA GLU A 274 3.93 30.14 4.43
C GLU A 274 2.73 30.80 5.17
N HIS A 275 2.04 30.04 6.01
CA HIS A 275 0.98 30.58 6.86
C HIS A 275 1.50 31.62 7.85
N LEU A 276 2.64 31.39 8.51
CA LEU A 276 3.24 32.35 9.44
C LEU A 276 3.66 33.64 8.74
N LEU A 277 4.24 33.54 7.55
CA LEU A 277 4.63 34.72 6.76
C LEU A 277 3.43 35.57 6.32
N ALA A 278 2.29 34.89 6.03
CA ALA A 278 1.06 35.57 5.66
C ALA A 278 0.35 36.24 6.85
N THR A 279 0.48 35.70 8.06
CA THR A 279 -0.28 36.15 9.23
C THR A 279 0.50 37.05 10.19
N CYS A 280 1.84 36.94 10.22
CA CYS A 280 2.72 37.67 11.14
C CYS A 280 3.67 38.62 10.37
N PRO A 281 3.39 39.95 10.28
CA PRO A 281 4.25 40.91 9.59
C PRO A 281 5.69 40.97 10.18
N CYS A 282 5.86 40.71 11.47
CA CYS A 282 7.19 40.58 12.10
C CYS A 282 8.05 39.47 11.51
N PHE A 283 7.45 38.38 11.10
CA PHE A 283 8.16 37.24 10.48
C PHE A 283 8.58 37.56 9.05
N ALA A 284 7.75 38.30 8.30
CA ALA A 284 8.07 38.77 6.95
C ALA A 284 9.31 39.67 6.94
N GLN A 285 9.40 40.58 7.93
CA GLN A 285 10.56 41.50 8.06
C GLN A 285 11.87 40.75 8.40
N LEU A 286 11.81 39.64 9.12
CA LEU A 286 13.02 38.85 9.45
C LEU A 286 13.59 38.15 8.19
N PHE A 287 12.75 37.76 7.26
CA PHE A 287 13.16 37.11 5.99
C PHE A 287 13.66 38.14 4.94
N ASP A 288 13.14 39.36 4.94
CA ASP A 288 13.63 40.43 4.07
C ASP A 288 15.02 40.92 4.49
N PHE A 289 15.41 40.71 5.75
CA PHE A 289 16.76 41.04 6.25
C PHE A 289 17.83 40.03 5.80
N CYS A 290 17.43 38.87 5.29
CA CYS A 290 18.31 37.81 4.79
C CYS A 290 18.45 37.81 3.25
N LYS A 291 17.84 38.78 2.54
CA LYS A 291 18.05 39.02 1.11
C LYS A 291 19.06 40.16 0.91
#